data_e27b3075532fb23f47b024fc21080714
#
_entry.id   e27b3075532fb23f47b024fc21080714
#
_cell.length_a   1.000
_cell.length_b   1.000
_cell.length_c   1.000
_cell.angle_alpha   90.00
_cell.angle_beta   90.00
_cell.angle_gamma   90.00
#
_symmetry.space_group_name_H-M   'P 1'
#
loop_
_entity.id
_entity.type
_entity.pdbx_description
1 polymer ?
#
loop_
_entity_poly.entity_id
_entity_poly.type
_entity_poly.pdbx_seq_one_letter_code
_entity_poly.pdbx_strand_id
1 'polypeptide(L)'
;MIRFGFWLGVAIAAMPIPVSASEPVLTDQANDEIVVTARRSGAPMWTIQTRTGVVILVGEIASVPKATPWRPERLEGATDRAQRVILGTKAKVSPGDILRLIFKGGGLTKLPKGRVAADYLNSDQMKRLRALETRFGQDYARSNFLMTAFDLLSKRLAFNKDSADDASDVVRKAARQSKIQTRPVGEVRGEDMLDNLFAAAPETHIPCLEAAMAAAEAGGDVVTDRGRAWTEFDVPAVMANPLEEALGRCWPWTNDSFGPELRQTWVAAIRDATVQPGATLAVVPLRILAEEEGVLDQLEAQGLPISGPAW
;
A
#
# COMPACT_ATOMS: atom_id res chain seq x y z
N MET A 1 88.95 -3.10 10.99
CA MET A 1 89.58 -1.89 10.42
C MET A 1 88.61 -0.75 10.67
N ILE A 2 88.78 -0.04 11.77
CA ILE A 2 89.49 1.23 12.06
C ILE A 2 89.03 2.30 11.02
N ARG A 3 88.21 3.30 11.46
CA ARG A 3 88.70 4.66 11.65
C ARG A 3 87.68 5.57 12.32
N PHE A 4 88.16 6.14 13.44
CA PHE A 4 87.65 7.28 14.21
C PHE A 4 87.57 8.55 13.35
N GLY A 5 86.66 9.45 13.70
CA GLY A 5 86.63 10.84 13.27
C GLY A 5 85.85 11.68 14.27
N PHE A 6 86.55 12.22 15.24
CA PHE A 6 86.18 13.26 16.20
C PHE A 6 86.18 14.64 15.50
N TRP A 7 85.17 15.49 15.76
CA TRP A 7 85.32 16.94 15.77
C TRP A 7 84.23 17.63 16.56
N LEU A 8 84.58 18.16 17.65
CA LEU A 8 84.38 19.42 18.35
C LEU A 8 83.30 20.37 17.87
N GLY A 9 82.44 20.71 18.68
CA GLY A 9 81.83 21.74 19.43
C GLY A 9 81.80 23.18 18.88
N VAL A 10 80.62 23.77 18.95
CA VAL A 10 80.41 25.20 19.23
C VAL A 10 79.10 25.36 19.94
N ALA A 11 79.12 25.84 21.17
CA ALA A 11 77.97 26.27 21.94
C ALA A 11 77.60 27.70 21.51
N ILE A 12 76.42 27.90 21.00
CA ILE A 12 75.78 29.23 20.84
C ILE A 12 74.59 29.30 21.77
N ALA A 13 74.72 30.16 22.78
CA ALA A 13 73.64 30.56 23.65
C ALA A 13 72.62 31.42 22.87
N ALA A 14 71.40 30.94 22.71
CA ALA A 14 70.32 31.74 22.16
C ALA A 14 69.29 32.05 23.28
N MET A 15 69.08 33.34 23.49
CA MET A 15 68.07 33.89 24.40
C MET A 15 66.67 33.47 24.03
N PRO A 16 65.77 33.22 24.99
CA PRO A 16 64.38 32.94 24.68
C PRO A 16 63.63 34.24 24.34
N ILE A 17 63.05 34.28 23.14
CA ILE A 17 62.07 35.28 22.72
C ILE A 17 60.71 34.79 23.22
N PRO A 18 59.91 35.61 23.95
CA PRO A 18 58.54 35.22 24.29
C PRO A 18 57.70 35.23 23.04
N VAL A 19 57.27 34.03 22.59
CA VAL A 19 56.25 33.88 21.58
C VAL A 19 54.93 34.06 22.31
N SER A 20 54.23 35.17 22.04
CA SER A 20 52.83 35.34 22.37
C SER A 20 52.02 34.28 21.60
N ALA A 21 51.50 33.33 22.32
CA ALA A 21 50.53 32.40 21.79
C ALA A 21 49.22 33.16 21.50
N SER A 22 48.99 33.48 20.23
CA SER A 22 47.66 33.84 19.73
C SER A 22 46.78 32.57 19.83
N GLU A 23 45.80 32.62 20.71
CA GLU A 23 44.73 31.60 20.73
C GLU A 23 44.07 31.50 19.34
N PRO A 24 43.95 30.28 18.76
CA PRO A 24 43.16 30.12 17.55
C PRO A 24 41.68 30.44 17.90
N VAL A 25 41.17 31.50 17.30
CA VAL A 25 39.73 31.72 17.20
C VAL A 25 39.14 30.48 16.53
N LEU A 26 38.48 29.63 17.31
CA LEU A 26 37.61 28.58 16.78
C LEU A 26 36.51 29.30 16.05
N THR A 27 36.68 29.49 14.75
CA THR A 27 35.54 29.69 13.83
C THR A 27 34.69 28.44 13.96
N ASP A 28 33.54 28.63 14.58
CA ASP A 28 32.44 27.71 14.57
C ASP A 28 32.06 27.51 13.08
N GLN A 29 32.75 26.58 12.41
CA GLN A 29 32.28 26.04 11.16
C GLN A 29 31.06 25.23 11.56
N ALA A 30 29.87 25.87 11.43
CA ALA A 30 28.61 25.15 11.36
C ALA A 30 28.83 23.98 10.39
N ASN A 31 29.01 22.79 10.94
CA ASN A 31 28.86 21.57 10.21
C ASN A 31 27.43 21.60 9.70
N ASP A 32 27.25 22.04 8.47
CA ASP A 32 26.07 21.71 7.69
C ASP A 32 26.08 20.18 7.57
N GLU A 33 25.56 19.54 8.60
CA GLU A 33 25.26 18.12 8.58
C GLU A 33 24.20 17.99 7.50
N ILE A 34 24.63 17.67 6.28
CA ILE A 34 23.76 17.29 5.19
C ILE A 34 23.11 15.99 5.67
N VAL A 35 21.97 16.12 6.37
CA VAL A 35 21.10 15.02 6.68
C VAL A 35 20.55 14.53 5.35
N VAL A 36 21.29 13.64 4.69
CA VAL A 36 20.78 12.85 3.58
C VAL A 36 19.76 11.91 4.19
N THR A 37 18.53 12.41 4.33
CA THR A 37 17.39 11.55 4.62
C THR A 37 17.30 10.60 3.44
N ALA A 38 17.79 9.38 3.63
CA ALA A 38 17.66 8.33 2.62
C ALA A 38 16.17 8.25 2.25
N ARG A 39 15.84 8.66 1.02
CA ARG A 39 14.45 8.67 0.55
C ARG A 39 13.87 7.29 0.77
N ARG A 40 12.83 7.21 1.59
CA ARG A 40 12.09 5.97 1.77
C ARG A 40 11.52 5.60 0.40
N SER A 41 11.72 4.36 -0.02
CA SER A 41 11.29 3.91 -1.34
C SER A 41 10.97 2.41 -1.29
N GLY A 42 9.89 2.06 -0.62
CA GLY A 42 9.51 0.65 -0.47
C GLY A 42 8.05 0.51 -0.03
N ALA A 43 7.60 -0.70 0.21
CA ALA A 43 6.31 -0.94 0.84
C ALA A 43 6.37 -0.57 2.33
N PRO A 44 5.34 0.07 2.91
CA PRO A 44 5.26 0.28 4.35
C PRO A 44 5.20 -1.06 5.08
N MET A 45 5.99 -1.18 6.13
CA MET A 45 6.08 -2.42 6.92
C MET A 45 6.00 -2.10 8.41
N TRP A 46 5.26 -2.92 9.13
CA TRP A 46 5.16 -2.91 10.59
C TRP A 46 5.72 -4.21 11.14
N THR A 47 6.22 -4.16 12.36
CA THR A 47 6.76 -5.33 13.07
C THR A 47 6.10 -5.49 14.41
N ILE A 48 5.76 -6.74 14.74
CA ILE A 48 5.30 -7.16 16.06
C ILE A 48 6.38 -8.11 16.60
N GLN A 49 7.10 -7.66 17.61
CA GLN A 49 8.08 -8.51 18.30
C GLN A 49 7.38 -9.45 19.26
N THR A 50 7.75 -10.70 19.25
CA THR A 50 7.21 -11.71 20.15
C THR A 50 8.34 -12.35 20.95
N ARG A 51 8.00 -13.14 21.96
CA ARG A 51 9.03 -13.86 22.75
C ARG A 51 9.80 -14.90 21.93
N THR A 52 9.23 -15.42 20.88
CA THR A 52 9.76 -16.54 20.10
C THR A 52 10.09 -16.18 18.66
N GLY A 53 9.72 -14.96 18.20
CA GLY A 53 9.94 -14.57 16.82
C GLY A 53 9.45 -13.16 16.50
N VAL A 54 9.18 -12.92 15.24
CA VAL A 54 8.69 -11.62 14.73
C VAL A 54 7.60 -11.84 13.69
N VAL A 55 6.57 -10.99 13.70
CA VAL A 55 5.61 -10.89 12.62
C VAL A 55 5.86 -9.57 11.89
N ILE A 56 6.06 -9.66 10.58
CA ILE A 56 6.26 -8.51 9.68
C ILE A 56 4.98 -8.36 8.85
N LEU A 57 4.31 -7.22 9.01
CA LEU A 57 3.13 -6.86 8.25
C LEU A 57 3.56 -5.92 7.12
N VAL A 58 3.14 -6.19 5.91
CA VAL A 58 3.42 -5.39 4.71
C VAL A 58 2.12 -4.81 4.20
N GLY A 59 2.03 -3.49 4.15
CA GLY A 59 0.87 -2.80 3.58
C GLY A 59 0.96 -2.75 2.06
N GLU A 60 0.03 -3.40 1.37
CA GLU A 60 -0.01 -3.48 -0.08
C GLU A 60 -1.04 -2.52 -0.66
N ILE A 61 -0.68 -1.82 -1.73
CA ILE A 61 -1.64 -1.18 -2.64
C ILE A 61 -1.68 -1.95 -3.95
N ALA A 62 -2.88 -2.15 -4.50
CA ALA A 62 -3.03 -2.75 -5.81
C ALA A 62 -2.53 -1.78 -6.91
N SER A 63 -1.91 -2.33 -7.97
CA SER A 63 -1.51 -1.57 -9.15
C SER A 63 -0.54 -0.41 -8.83
N VAL A 64 0.64 -0.73 -8.34
CA VAL A 64 1.72 0.26 -8.15
C VAL A 64 2.11 0.85 -9.51
N PRO A 65 2.04 2.19 -9.73
CA PRO A 65 2.40 2.77 -11.02
C PRO A 65 3.89 2.54 -11.33
N LYS A 66 4.22 2.17 -12.59
CA LYS A 66 5.63 2.01 -13.00
C LYS A 66 6.48 3.25 -12.85
N ALA A 67 5.85 4.43 -12.95
CA ALA A 67 6.53 5.71 -12.73
C ALA A 67 6.89 5.94 -11.25
N THR A 68 6.35 5.14 -10.33
CA THR A 68 6.67 5.22 -8.91
C THR A 68 8.04 4.57 -8.65
N PRO A 69 9.03 5.28 -8.12
CA PRO A 69 10.36 4.74 -7.87
C PRO A 69 10.36 3.88 -6.61
N TRP A 70 9.74 2.70 -6.69
CA TRP A 70 9.73 1.78 -5.57
C TRP A 70 10.82 0.70 -5.71
N ARG A 71 11.44 0.36 -4.58
CA ARG A 71 12.54 -0.59 -4.50
C ARG A 71 12.12 -1.82 -3.71
N PRO A 72 11.98 -2.96 -4.36
CA PRO A 72 11.52 -4.19 -3.71
C PRO A 72 12.58 -4.90 -2.87
N GLU A 73 13.88 -4.54 -2.97
CA GLU A 73 15.00 -5.30 -2.38
C GLU A 73 14.86 -5.46 -0.86
N ARG A 74 14.32 -4.45 -0.17
CA ARG A 74 14.07 -4.54 1.26
C ARG A 74 12.99 -5.57 1.59
N LEU A 75 11.95 -5.64 0.77
CA LEU A 75 10.86 -6.59 0.91
C LEU A 75 11.32 -8.02 0.53
N GLU A 76 12.11 -8.16 -0.54
CA GLU A 76 12.74 -9.41 -0.92
C GLU A 76 13.60 -9.94 0.23
N GLY A 77 14.51 -9.11 0.78
CA GLY A 77 15.36 -9.49 1.90
C GLY A 77 14.58 -9.79 3.20
N ALA A 78 13.43 -9.15 3.44
CA ALA A 78 12.55 -9.51 4.55
C ALA A 78 11.89 -10.87 4.31
N THR A 79 11.48 -11.14 3.08
CA THR A 79 10.90 -12.42 2.67
C THR A 79 11.90 -13.55 2.83
N ASP A 80 13.14 -13.39 2.37
CA ASP A 80 14.18 -14.42 2.45
C ASP A 80 14.51 -14.84 3.90
N ARG A 81 14.31 -13.94 4.86
CA ARG A 81 14.50 -14.21 6.29
C ARG A 81 13.26 -14.81 6.97
N ALA A 82 12.12 -14.81 6.31
CA ALA A 82 10.90 -15.36 6.86
C ALA A 82 10.89 -16.89 6.76
N GLN A 83 10.32 -17.56 7.76
CA GLN A 83 10.04 -18.98 7.72
C GLN A 83 8.66 -19.30 7.14
N ARG A 84 7.76 -18.32 7.17
CA ARG A 84 6.39 -18.44 6.69
C ARG A 84 5.93 -17.14 6.06
N VAL A 85 5.10 -17.27 5.03
CA VAL A 85 4.49 -16.14 4.36
C VAL A 85 2.97 -16.31 4.33
N ILE A 86 2.23 -15.27 4.72
CA ILE A 86 0.78 -15.20 4.60
C ILE A 86 0.48 -14.18 3.50
N LEU A 87 -0.24 -14.62 2.48
CA LEU A 87 -0.71 -13.78 1.38
C LEU A 87 -2.22 -13.56 1.50
N GLY A 88 -2.77 -12.71 0.65
CA GLY A 88 -4.21 -12.42 0.62
C GLY A 88 -5.10 -13.64 0.47
N THR A 89 -6.40 -13.43 0.39
CA THR A 89 -7.41 -14.49 0.26
C THR A 89 -7.25 -15.26 -1.05
N LYS A 90 -7.55 -16.55 -1.01
CA LYS A 90 -7.66 -17.39 -2.19
C LYS A 90 -9.11 -17.44 -2.65
N ALA A 91 -9.39 -16.95 -3.85
CA ALA A 91 -10.70 -17.13 -4.46
C ALA A 91 -10.86 -18.57 -4.97
N LYS A 92 -11.91 -19.25 -4.53
CA LYS A 92 -12.37 -20.52 -5.10
C LYS A 92 -13.44 -20.24 -6.13
N VAL A 93 -13.06 -20.21 -7.40
CA VAL A 93 -13.97 -20.00 -8.53
C VAL A 93 -14.24 -21.33 -9.21
N SER A 94 -15.50 -21.70 -9.34
CA SER A 94 -15.93 -22.90 -10.04
C SER A 94 -16.23 -22.60 -11.53
N PRO A 95 -16.20 -23.61 -12.42
CA PRO A 95 -16.68 -23.44 -13.79
C PRO A 95 -18.12 -22.93 -13.88
N GLY A 96 -18.97 -23.30 -12.91
CA GLY A 96 -20.34 -22.82 -12.78
C GLY A 96 -20.41 -21.31 -12.53
N ASP A 97 -19.49 -20.75 -11.72
CA ASP A 97 -19.40 -19.32 -11.46
C ASP A 97 -19.07 -18.53 -12.72
N ILE A 98 -18.16 -19.07 -13.53
CA ILE A 98 -17.78 -18.47 -14.82
C ILE A 98 -18.97 -18.46 -15.78
N LEU A 99 -19.68 -19.59 -15.92
CA LEU A 99 -20.88 -19.67 -16.75
C LEU A 99 -21.96 -18.71 -16.25
N ARG A 100 -22.15 -18.62 -14.95
CA ARG A 100 -23.12 -17.72 -14.31
C ARG A 100 -22.80 -16.25 -14.58
N LEU A 101 -21.54 -15.87 -14.54
CA LEU A 101 -21.09 -14.53 -14.91
C LEU A 101 -21.34 -14.22 -16.39
N ILE A 102 -21.10 -15.18 -17.27
CA ILE A 102 -21.36 -15.03 -18.73
C ILE A 102 -22.86 -14.86 -19.01
N PHE A 103 -23.72 -15.70 -18.41
CA PHE A 103 -25.17 -15.68 -18.70
C PHE A 103 -25.92 -14.57 -17.96
N LYS A 104 -25.55 -14.24 -16.73
CA LYS A 104 -26.21 -13.21 -15.92
C LYS A 104 -25.50 -11.85 -15.96
N GLY A 105 -24.21 -11.81 -16.36
CA GLY A 105 -23.40 -10.59 -16.35
C GLY A 105 -23.94 -9.46 -17.23
N GLY A 106 -24.73 -9.79 -18.27
CA GLY A 106 -25.43 -8.78 -19.07
C GLY A 106 -26.38 -7.88 -18.25
N GLY A 107 -26.98 -8.41 -17.19
CA GLY A 107 -27.79 -7.65 -16.24
C GLY A 107 -27.00 -6.71 -15.33
N LEU A 108 -25.68 -6.97 -15.15
CA LEU A 108 -24.79 -6.11 -14.37
C LEU A 108 -24.33 -4.87 -15.13
N THR A 109 -24.44 -4.85 -16.44
CA THR A 109 -23.91 -3.74 -17.26
C THR A 109 -24.85 -2.55 -17.33
N LYS A 110 -26.13 -2.75 -17.10
CA LYS A 110 -27.18 -1.72 -17.25
C LYS A 110 -28.06 -1.66 -16.01
N LEU A 111 -28.64 -0.49 -15.79
CA LEU A 111 -29.72 -0.30 -14.83
C LEU A 111 -30.97 -1.12 -15.24
N PRO A 112 -31.88 -1.42 -14.31
CA PRO A 112 -33.12 -2.13 -14.58
C PRO A 112 -33.87 -1.54 -15.77
N LYS A 113 -34.61 -2.39 -16.48
CA LYS A 113 -35.37 -1.97 -17.69
C LYS A 113 -36.29 -0.79 -17.38
N GLY A 114 -36.21 0.24 -18.20
CA GLY A 114 -37.02 1.46 -18.06
C GLY A 114 -36.50 2.46 -17.04
N ARG A 115 -35.40 2.16 -16.34
CA ARG A 115 -34.78 3.05 -15.36
C ARG A 115 -33.55 3.73 -15.95
N VAL A 116 -33.25 4.94 -15.44
CA VAL A 116 -32.09 5.74 -15.81
C VAL A 116 -31.40 6.27 -14.55
N ALA A 117 -30.15 6.72 -14.65
CA ALA A 117 -29.39 7.24 -13.52
C ALA A 117 -30.14 8.34 -12.74
N ALA A 118 -30.87 9.20 -13.44
CA ALA A 118 -31.66 10.29 -12.84
C ALA A 118 -32.81 9.80 -11.94
N ASP A 119 -33.19 8.51 -11.99
CA ASP A 119 -34.20 7.94 -11.10
C ASP A 119 -33.63 7.59 -9.71
N TYR A 120 -32.32 7.56 -9.57
CA TYR A 120 -31.59 7.12 -8.39
C TYR A 120 -30.69 8.18 -7.77
N LEU A 121 -30.12 9.05 -8.61
CA LEU A 121 -29.14 10.04 -8.20
C LEU A 121 -29.83 11.38 -7.91
N ASN A 122 -29.37 12.08 -6.90
CA ASN A 122 -29.79 13.45 -6.63
C ASN A 122 -29.24 14.45 -7.67
N SER A 123 -29.68 15.71 -7.60
CA SER A 123 -29.32 16.76 -8.55
C SER A 123 -27.81 17.00 -8.65
N ASP A 124 -27.10 16.97 -7.51
CA ASP A 124 -25.66 17.23 -7.46
C ASP A 124 -24.86 16.05 -8.02
N GLN A 125 -25.23 14.83 -7.68
CA GLN A 125 -24.66 13.61 -8.24
C GLN A 125 -24.85 13.57 -9.76
N MET A 126 -26.07 13.89 -10.25
CA MET A 126 -26.36 13.95 -11.68
C MET A 126 -25.55 15.03 -12.40
N LYS A 127 -25.38 16.20 -11.78
CA LYS A 127 -24.57 17.28 -12.34
C LYS A 127 -23.10 16.84 -12.50
N ARG A 128 -22.54 16.20 -11.49
CA ARG A 128 -21.16 15.68 -11.53
C ARG A 128 -21.02 14.58 -12.60
N LEU A 129 -21.94 13.63 -12.63
CA LEU A 129 -21.94 12.55 -13.63
C LEU A 129 -21.96 13.10 -15.06
N ARG A 130 -22.85 14.05 -15.36
CA ARG A 130 -22.93 14.71 -16.69
C ARG A 130 -21.67 15.48 -17.07
N ALA A 131 -21.01 16.11 -16.11
CA ALA A 131 -19.73 16.78 -16.35
C ALA A 131 -18.65 15.77 -16.77
N LEU A 132 -18.61 14.60 -16.12
CA LEU A 132 -17.70 13.51 -16.48
C LEU A 132 -18.08 12.85 -17.82
N GLU A 133 -19.38 12.67 -18.11
CA GLU A 133 -19.85 12.22 -19.42
C GLU A 133 -19.34 13.14 -20.54
N THR A 134 -19.47 14.45 -20.35
CA THR A 134 -18.99 15.45 -21.30
C THR A 134 -17.47 15.40 -21.44
N ARG A 135 -16.76 15.36 -20.29
CA ARG A 135 -15.28 15.31 -20.27
C ARG A 135 -14.71 14.09 -20.99
N PHE A 136 -15.35 12.94 -20.85
CA PHE A 136 -14.84 11.67 -21.38
C PHE A 136 -15.55 11.21 -22.67
N GLY A 137 -16.55 11.94 -23.14
CA GLY A 137 -17.33 11.58 -24.33
C GLY A 137 -18.07 10.24 -24.15
N GLN A 138 -18.66 10.03 -22.97
CA GLN A 138 -19.38 8.81 -22.61
C GLN A 138 -20.83 9.11 -22.24
N ASP A 139 -21.68 8.08 -22.31
CA ASP A 139 -23.06 8.11 -21.84
C ASP A 139 -23.22 7.03 -20.75
N TYR A 140 -23.46 7.48 -19.52
CA TYR A 140 -23.71 6.62 -18.37
C TYR A 140 -25.19 6.60 -17.94
N ALA A 141 -26.09 7.26 -18.68
CA ALA A 141 -27.48 7.43 -18.28
C ALA A 141 -28.19 6.09 -17.95
N ARG A 142 -27.81 5.00 -18.61
CA ARG A 142 -28.39 3.67 -18.41
C ARG A 142 -27.38 2.62 -17.93
N SER A 143 -26.15 3.03 -17.63
CA SER A 143 -25.11 2.15 -17.13
C SER A 143 -25.36 1.82 -15.66
N ASN A 144 -25.09 0.58 -15.24
CA ASN A 144 -25.06 0.22 -13.83
C ASN A 144 -23.96 1.03 -13.11
N PHE A 145 -24.22 1.48 -11.88
CA PHE A 145 -23.33 2.37 -11.15
C PHE A 145 -21.96 1.76 -10.84
N LEU A 146 -21.92 0.45 -10.54
CA LEU A 146 -20.66 -0.27 -10.35
C LEU A 146 -19.84 -0.30 -11.66
N MET A 147 -20.49 -0.54 -12.79
CA MET A 147 -19.81 -0.55 -14.09
C MET A 147 -19.35 0.84 -14.50
N THR A 148 -20.12 1.88 -14.20
CA THR A 148 -19.71 3.27 -14.39
C THR A 148 -18.49 3.60 -13.55
N ALA A 149 -18.48 3.21 -12.27
CA ALA A 149 -17.33 3.39 -11.38
C ALA A 149 -16.08 2.69 -11.92
N PHE A 150 -16.19 1.43 -12.36
CA PHE A 150 -15.08 0.71 -12.97
C PHE A 150 -14.60 1.33 -14.27
N ASP A 151 -15.47 1.86 -15.12
CA ASP A 151 -15.06 2.59 -16.32
C ASP A 151 -14.26 3.85 -15.96
N LEU A 152 -14.74 4.65 -14.99
CA LEU A 152 -14.06 5.83 -14.51
C LEU A 152 -12.67 5.50 -13.96
N LEU A 153 -12.54 4.49 -13.12
CA LEU A 153 -11.27 4.14 -12.48
C LEU A 153 -10.30 3.44 -13.46
N SER A 154 -10.77 2.39 -14.16
CA SER A 154 -9.86 1.53 -14.93
C SER A 154 -9.58 2.06 -16.33
N LYS A 155 -10.55 2.74 -16.97
CA LYS A 155 -10.38 3.25 -18.33
C LYS A 155 -10.04 4.72 -18.38
N ARG A 156 -10.69 5.57 -17.55
CA ARG A 156 -10.49 7.02 -17.60
C ARG A 156 -9.30 7.46 -16.78
N LEU A 157 -9.16 7.00 -15.54
CA LEU A 157 -7.95 7.18 -14.75
C LEU A 157 -6.84 6.22 -15.12
N ALA A 158 -7.18 5.08 -15.72
CA ALA A 158 -6.24 4.04 -16.13
C ALA A 158 -5.32 3.57 -14.98
N PHE A 159 -5.84 3.52 -13.73
CA PHE A 159 -5.04 3.30 -12.53
C PHE A 159 -4.27 1.98 -12.53
N ASN A 160 -4.77 0.97 -13.25
CA ASN A 160 -4.18 -0.35 -13.39
C ASN A 160 -3.42 -0.56 -14.71
N LYS A 161 -3.24 0.51 -15.49
CA LYS A 161 -2.44 0.50 -16.69
C LYS A 161 -0.99 0.81 -16.33
N ASP A 162 -0.05 0.09 -16.95
CA ASP A 162 1.39 0.28 -16.73
C ASP A 162 1.80 0.17 -15.24
N SER A 163 1.30 -0.88 -14.57
CA SER A 163 1.69 -1.20 -13.20
C SER A 163 3.01 -1.97 -13.14
N ALA A 164 3.79 -1.72 -12.09
CA ALA A 164 4.90 -2.57 -11.65
C ALA A 164 4.36 -3.77 -10.86
N ASP A 165 5.24 -4.73 -10.54
CA ASP A 165 4.93 -5.80 -9.58
C ASP A 165 4.49 -5.16 -8.26
N ASP A 166 3.41 -5.64 -7.68
CA ASP A 166 2.96 -5.23 -6.34
C ASP A 166 3.71 -6.01 -5.23
N ALA A 167 3.43 -5.69 -3.97
CA ALA A 167 4.12 -6.33 -2.86
C ALA A 167 3.87 -7.85 -2.80
N SER A 168 2.67 -8.31 -3.13
CA SER A 168 2.34 -9.74 -3.20
C SER A 168 3.12 -10.46 -4.29
N ASP A 169 3.32 -9.84 -5.45
CA ASP A 169 4.07 -10.44 -6.55
C ASP A 169 5.55 -10.58 -6.19
N VAL A 170 6.14 -9.52 -5.62
CA VAL A 170 7.52 -9.54 -5.13
C VAL A 170 7.71 -10.64 -4.08
N VAL A 171 6.86 -10.66 -3.05
CA VAL A 171 6.95 -11.66 -1.98
C VAL A 171 6.73 -13.07 -2.50
N ARG A 172 5.77 -13.28 -3.40
CA ARG A 172 5.50 -14.58 -4.01
C ARG A 172 6.68 -15.08 -4.84
N LYS A 173 7.37 -14.18 -5.54
CA LYS A 173 8.57 -14.51 -6.32
C LYS A 173 9.75 -14.87 -5.41
N ALA A 174 10.05 -14.04 -4.41
CA ALA A 174 11.11 -14.29 -3.44
C ALA A 174 10.87 -15.59 -2.64
N ALA A 175 9.66 -15.78 -2.11
CA ALA A 175 9.31 -17.00 -1.37
C ALA A 175 9.47 -18.28 -2.20
N ARG A 176 9.13 -18.23 -3.51
CA ARG A 176 9.37 -19.39 -4.40
C ARG A 176 10.86 -19.67 -4.59
N GLN A 177 11.68 -18.63 -4.77
CA GLN A 177 13.14 -18.77 -4.93
C GLN A 177 13.79 -19.37 -3.67
N SER A 178 13.37 -18.89 -2.49
CA SER A 178 13.89 -19.34 -1.19
C SER A 178 13.16 -20.58 -0.63
N LYS A 179 12.20 -21.17 -1.41
CA LYS A 179 11.39 -22.34 -1.01
C LYS A 179 10.63 -22.14 0.30
N ILE A 180 10.21 -20.93 0.58
CA ILE A 180 9.44 -20.61 1.78
C ILE A 180 7.97 -20.96 1.56
N GLN A 181 7.36 -21.58 2.57
CA GLN A 181 5.95 -21.96 2.51
C GLN A 181 5.05 -20.73 2.53
N THR A 182 4.19 -20.61 1.53
CA THR A 182 3.17 -19.57 1.45
C THR A 182 1.78 -20.14 1.73
N ARG A 183 0.96 -19.41 2.48
CA ARG A 183 -0.45 -19.78 2.71
C ARG A 183 -1.36 -18.56 2.47
N PRO A 184 -2.60 -18.76 2.01
CA PRO A 184 -3.58 -17.68 2.00
C PRO A 184 -4.03 -17.39 3.44
N VAL A 185 -4.46 -16.15 3.70
CA VAL A 185 -5.09 -15.78 4.98
C VAL A 185 -6.43 -16.48 5.18
N GLY A 186 -7.15 -16.73 4.08
CA GLY A 186 -8.43 -17.41 4.06
C GLY A 186 -8.85 -17.74 2.64
N GLU A 187 -10.02 -18.36 2.49
CA GLU A 187 -10.60 -18.69 1.20
C GLU A 187 -11.97 -18.00 1.06
N VAL A 188 -12.23 -17.43 -0.11
CA VAL A 188 -13.50 -16.80 -0.48
C VAL A 188 -14.14 -17.60 -1.60
N ARG A 189 -15.39 -17.98 -1.45
CA ARG A 189 -16.13 -18.69 -2.48
C ARG A 189 -16.61 -17.72 -3.54
N GLY A 190 -16.29 -18.01 -4.81
CA GLY A 190 -16.73 -17.20 -5.94
C GLY A 190 -18.26 -17.13 -6.04
N GLU A 191 -18.95 -18.23 -5.71
CA GLU A 191 -20.40 -18.30 -5.67
C GLU A 191 -21.01 -17.26 -4.72
N ASP A 192 -20.54 -17.18 -3.47
CA ASP A 192 -21.04 -16.24 -2.48
C ASP A 192 -20.82 -14.79 -2.91
N MET A 193 -19.65 -14.50 -3.51
CA MET A 193 -19.35 -13.19 -4.06
C MET A 193 -20.28 -12.81 -5.22
N LEU A 194 -20.55 -13.75 -6.13
CA LEU A 194 -21.44 -13.50 -7.27
C LEU A 194 -22.89 -13.39 -6.84
N ASP A 195 -23.33 -14.16 -5.85
CA ASP A 195 -24.69 -14.04 -5.31
C ASP A 195 -24.94 -12.67 -4.71
N ASN A 196 -24.02 -12.17 -3.92
CA ASN A 196 -24.07 -10.82 -3.38
C ASN A 196 -24.09 -9.75 -4.50
N LEU A 197 -23.23 -9.91 -5.51
CA LEU A 197 -23.16 -8.98 -6.64
C LEU A 197 -24.47 -8.95 -7.45
N PHE A 198 -25.07 -10.11 -7.75
CA PHE A 198 -26.29 -10.21 -8.53
C PHE A 198 -27.55 -9.82 -7.75
N ALA A 199 -27.53 -9.95 -6.44
CA ALA A 199 -28.64 -9.57 -5.56
C ALA A 199 -28.63 -8.08 -5.19
N ALA A 200 -27.50 -7.39 -5.36
CA ALA A 200 -27.37 -5.99 -4.97
C ALA A 200 -28.26 -5.08 -5.79
N ALA A 201 -29.07 -4.27 -5.11
CA ALA A 201 -29.84 -3.20 -5.74
C ALA A 201 -28.90 -2.12 -6.31
N PRO A 202 -29.30 -1.38 -7.38
CA PRO A 202 -28.44 -0.34 -7.95
C PRO A 202 -27.94 0.67 -6.93
N GLU A 203 -28.78 1.05 -5.96
CA GLU A 203 -28.49 2.03 -4.91
C GLU A 203 -27.31 1.63 -4.03
N THR A 204 -27.09 0.34 -3.83
CA THR A 204 -25.95 -0.20 -3.07
C THR A 204 -24.60 0.25 -3.66
N HIS A 205 -24.56 0.55 -4.95
CA HIS A 205 -23.33 0.96 -5.64
C HIS A 205 -23.19 2.49 -5.78
N ILE A 206 -24.10 3.30 -5.24
CA ILE A 206 -24.00 4.77 -5.29
C ILE A 206 -22.77 5.27 -4.54
N PRO A 207 -22.42 4.79 -3.33
CA PRO A 207 -21.20 5.22 -2.64
C PRO A 207 -19.92 4.92 -3.44
N CYS A 208 -19.87 3.76 -4.13
CA CYS A 208 -18.76 3.44 -5.05
C CYS A 208 -18.70 4.43 -6.23
N LEU A 209 -19.85 4.73 -6.86
CA LEU A 209 -19.92 5.69 -7.95
C LEU A 209 -19.46 7.09 -7.51
N GLU A 210 -19.92 7.57 -6.35
CA GLU A 210 -19.54 8.88 -5.83
C GLU A 210 -18.03 8.99 -5.59
N ALA A 211 -17.43 7.99 -4.97
CA ALA A 211 -15.99 7.95 -4.76
C ALA A 211 -15.22 7.86 -6.08
N ALA A 212 -15.70 7.05 -7.05
CA ALA A 212 -15.08 6.96 -8.37
C ALA A 212 -15.19 8.28 -9.16
N MET A 213 -16.32 8.99 -9.04
CA MET A 213 -16.47 10.33 -9.61
C MET A 213 -15.47 11.30 -8.98
N ALA A 214 -15.33 11.31 -7.66
CA ALA A 214 -14.37 12.17 -6.97
C ALA A 214 -12.93 11.91 -7.44
N ALA A 215 -12.53 10.65 -7.56
CA ALA A 215 -11.24 10.27 -8.09
C ALA A 215 -11.05 10.75 -9.55
N ALA A 216 -12.07 10.56 -10.40
CA ALA A 216 -12.02 10.98 -11.80
C ALA A 216 -11.99 12.52 -11.95
N GLU A 217 -12.67 13.27 -11.08
CA GLU A 217 -12.66 14.74 -11.03
C GLU A 217 -11.28 15.27 -10.62
N ALA A 218 -10.63 14.62 -9.64
CA ALA A 218 -9.28 14.97 -9.20
C ALA A 218 -8.22 14.74 -10.30
N GLY A 219 -8.46 13.82 -11.25
CA GLY A 219 -7.62 13.63 -12.43
C GLY A 219 -6.54 12.59 -12.28
N GLY A 220 -5.64 12.49 -13.27
CA GLY A 220 -4.64 11.40 -13.36
C GLY A 220 -3.58 11.41 -12.25
N ASP A 221 -3.31 12.57 -11.66
CA ASP A 221 -2.26 12.73 -10.65
C ASP A 221 -2.54 11.90 -9.37
N VAL A 222 -3.81 11.60 -9.07
CA VAL A 222 -4.18 10.77 -7.93
C VAL A 222 -3.51 9.38 -7.97
N VAL A 223 -3.23 8.86 -9.18
CA VAL A 223 -2.59 7.55 -9.36
C VAL A 223 -1.13 7.61 -8.94
N THR A 224 -0.40 8.62 -9.41
CA THR A 224 1.02 8.82 -9.09
C THR A 224 1.22 9.29 -7.66
N ASP A 225 0.37 10.16 -7.15
CA ASP A 225 0.41 10.66 -5.77
C ASP A 225 0.18 9.54 -4.77
N ARG A 226 -0.78 8.64 -5.04
CA ARG A 226 -1.02 7.44 -4.23
C ARG A 226 0.23 6.55 -4.18
N GLY A 227 0.83 6.27 -5.33
CA GLY A 227 2.04 5.46 -5.40
C GLY A 227 3.22 6.11 -4.67
N ARG A 228 3.41 7.41 -4.83
CA ARG A 228 4.46 8.18 -4.14
C ARG A 228 4.29 8.13 -2.63
N ALA A 229 3.10 8.47 -2.11
CA ALA A 229 2.80 8.42 -0.68
C ALA A 229 3.06 7.03 -0.09
N TRP A 230 2.67 5.97 -0.81
CA TRP A 230 2.93 4.59 -0.40
C TRP A 230 4.42 4.28 -0.29
N THR A 231 5.24 4.67 -1.29
CA THR A 231 6.69 4.44 -1.25
C THR A 231 7.42 5.29 -0.22
N GLU A 232 6.88 6.44 0.15
CA GLU A 232 7.40 7.33 1.18
C GLU A 232 6.93 6.95 2.59
N PHE A 233 6.08 5.91 2.71
CA PHE A 233 5.48 5.42 3.96
C PHE A 233 4.53 6.43 4.62
N ASP A 234 3.99 7.34 3.83
CA ASP A 234 2.93 8.26 4.26
C ASP A 234 1.57 7.58 4.11
N VAL A 235 1.31 6.67 5.05
CA VAL A 235 0.06 5.87 5.04
C VAL A 235 -1.17 6.74 5.16
N PRO A 236 -1.23 7.78 6.02
CA PRO A 236 -2.37 8.69 6.06
C PRO A 236 -2.66 9.35 4.71
N ALA A 237 -1.63 9.79 3.97
CA ALA A 237 -1.81 10.37 2.63
C ALA A 237 -2.32 9.34 1.61
N VAL A 238 -1.90 8.07 1.70
CA VAL A 238 -2.47 7.00 0.87
C VAL A 238 -3.95 6.81 1.18
N MET A 239 -4.30 6.72 2.46
CA MET A 239 -5.68 6.48 2.90
C MET A 239 -6.62 7.63 2.53
N ALA A 240 -6.13 8.89 2.55
CA ALA A 240 -6.87 10.08 2.13
C ALA A 240 -6.92 10.27 0.60
N ASN A 241 -6.21 9.46 -0.19
CA ASN A 241 -6.18 9.60 -1.64
C ASN A 241 -7.53 9.21 -2.27
N PRO A 242 -8.13 10.04 -3.15
CA PRO A 242 -9.43 9.76 -3.75
C PRO A 242 -9.51 8.43 -4.50
N LEU A 243 -8.41 7.98 -5.11
CA LEU A 243 -8.39 6.67 -5.78
C LEU A 243 -8.44 5.53 -4.76
N GLU A 244 -7.69 5.61 -3.66
CA GLU A 244 -7.72 4.60 -2.60
C GLU A 244 -9.09 4.54 -1.93
N GLU A 245 -9.72 5.69 -1.70
CA GLU A 245 -11.08 5.78 -1.20
C GLU A 245 -12.07 5.08 -2.14
N ALA A 246 -11.99 5.36 -3.45
CA ALA A 246 -12.84 4.74 -4.45
C ALA A 246 -12.66 3.21 -4.51
N LEU A 247 -11.41 2.74 -4.48
CA LEU A 247 -11.12 1.30 -4.47
C LEU A 247 -11.68 0.62 -3.21
N GLY A 248 -11.66 1.29 -2.05
CA GLY A 248 -12.20 0.77 -0.80
C GLY A 248 -13.73 0.80 -0.72
N ARG A 249 -14.40 1.65 -1.53
CA ARG A 249 -15.86 1.76 -1.54
C ARG A 249 -16.54 0.98 -2.65
N CYS A 250 -15.78 0.35 -3.55
CA CYS A 250 -16.35 -0.44 -4.62
C CYS A 250 -16.41 -1.93 -4.24
N TRP A 251 -17.26 -2.68 -4.95
CA TRP A 251 -17.34 -4.12 -4.76
C TRP A 251 -15.94 -4.78 -4.89
N PRO A 252 -15.58 -5.75 -4.02
CA PRO A 252 -16.45 -6.43 -3.04
C PRO A 252 -16.60 -5.73 -1.69
N TRP A 253 -15.95 -4.59 -1.46
CA TRP A 253 -15.89 -3.90 -0.17
C TRP A 253 -17.23 -3.27 0.27
N THR A 254 -18.13 -3.03 -0.68
CA THR A 254 -19.51 -2.58 -0.39
C THR A 254 -20.40 -3.65 0.22
N ASN A 255 -19.92 -4.87 0.36
CA ASN A 255 -20.64 -5.92 1.08
C ASN A 255 -20.41 -5.75 2.58
N ASP A 256 -21.45 -5.51 3.35
CA ASP A 256 -21.40 -5.24 4.79
C ASP A 256 -20.72 -6.35 5.61
N SER A 257 -20.70 -7.59 5.12
CA SER A 257 -20.05 -8.72 5.79
C SER A 257 -18.59 -8.93 5.34
N PHE A 258 -18.26 -8.66 4.09
CA PHE A 258 -16.97 -9.03 3.49
C PHE A 258 -15.79 -8.31 4.16
N GLY A 259 -15.86 -6.99 4.29
CA GLY A 259 -14.80 -6.20 4.90
C GLY A 259 -14.55 -6.56 6.36
N PRO A 260 -15.56 -6.55 7.24
CA PRO A 260 -15.43 -6.97 8.63
C PRO A 260 -14.93 -8.39 8.81
N GLU A 261 -15.45 -9.36 8.04
CA GLU A 261 -15.03 -10.75 8.10
C GLU A 261 -13.56 -10.92 7.68
N LEU A 262 -13.14 -10.20 6.66
CA LEU A 262 -11.75 -10.23 6.21
C LEU A 262 -10.79 -9.61 7.24
N ARG A 263 -11.17 -8.50 7.90
CA ARG A 263 -10.39 -7.92 9.00
C ARG A 263 -10.22 -8.91 10.14
N GLN A 264 -11.30 -9.54 10.58
CA GLN A 264 -11.25 -10.55 11.65
C GLN A 264 -10.36 -11.74 11.25
N THR A 265 -10.46 -12.20 10.02
CA THR A 265 -9.61 -13.29 9.50
C THR A 265 -8.13 -12.91 9.55
N TRP A 266 -7.78 -11.67 9.17
CA TRP A 266 -6.40 -11.17 9.26
C TRP A 266 -5.93 -11.04 10.70
N VAL A 267 -6.74 -10.46 11.60
CA VAL A 267 -6.41 -10.36 13.03
C VAL A 267 -6.14 -11.73 13.63
N ALA A 268 -7.00 -12.71 13.36
CA ALA A 268 -6.81 -14.08 13.84
C ALA A 268 -5.52 -14.70 13.29
N ALA A 269 -5.26 -14.58 11.99
CA ALA A 269 -4.07 -15.15 11.35
C ALA A 269 -2.76 -14.53 11.86
N ILE A 270 -2.76 -13.22 12.14
CA ILE A 270 -1.61 -12.51 12.71
C ILE A 270 -1.40 -12.93 14.17
N ARG A 271 -2.45 -13.01 14.97
CA ARG A 271 -2.35 -13.53 16.35
C ARG A 271 -1.79 -14.93 16.40
N ASP A 272 -2.28 -15.82 15.55
CA ASP A 272 -1.74 -17.18 15.45
C ASP A 272 -0.25 -17.17 15.08
N ALA A 273 0.18 -16.20 14.25
CA ALA A 273 1.58 -16.05 13.90
C ALA A 273 2.45 -15.56 15.08
N THR A 274 1.89 -14.75 16.01
CA THR A 274 2.66 -14.23 17.16
C THR A 274 3.07 -15.29 18.16
N VAL A 275 2.37 -16.42 18.22
CA VAL A 275 2.71 -17.53 19.13
C VAL A 275 3.63 -18.58 18.47
N GLN A 276 3.90 -18.45 17.18
CA GLN A 276 4.77 -19.36 16.45
C GLN A 276 6.23 -18.88 16.48
N PRO A 277 7.21 -19.81 16.64
CA PRO A 277 8.62 -19.43 16.62
C PRO A 277 9.06 -18.97 15.22
N GLY A 278 10.06 -18.08 15.19
CA GLY A 278 10.67 -17.57 13.96
C GLY A 278 9.92 -16.39 13.34
N ALA A 279 10.25 -16.06 12.09
CA ALA A 279 9.70 -14.91 11.38
C ALA A 279 8.52 -15.31 10.48
N THR A 280 7.42 -14.56 10.58
CA THR A 280 6.28 -14.66 9.67
C THR A 280 6.12 -13.32 8.96
N LEU A 281 6.03 -13.34 7.63
CA LEU A 281 5.73 -12.16 6.82
C LEU A 281 4.30 -12.28 6.29
N ALA A 282 3.50 -11.21 6.45
CA ALA A 282 2.12 -11.15 6.01
C ALA A 282 1.91 -9.93 5.09
N VAL A 283 1.44 -10.16 3.86
CA VAL A 283 1.09 -9.08 2.92
C VAL A 283 -0.40 -8.85 2.98
N VAL A 284 -0.78 -7.66 3.44
CA VAL A 284 -2.16 -7.27 3.75
C VAL A 284 -2.55 -6.08 2.90
N PRO A 285 -3.73 -6.04 2.27
CA PRO A 285 -4.21 -4.82 1.63
C PRO A 285 -4.14 -3.65 2.61
N LEU A 286 -3.51 -2.54 2.20
CA LEU A 286 -3.19 -1.42 3.08
C LEU A 286 -4.44 -0.87 3.78
N ARG A 287 -5.56 -0.78 3.05
CA ARG A 287 -6.83 -0.32 3.61
C ARG A 287 -7.31 -1.22 4.77
N ILE A 288 -7.31 -2.54 4.58
CA ILE A 288 -7.68 -3.49 5.65
C ILE A 288 -6.75 -3.38 6.86
N LEU A 289 -5.49 -3.07 6.59
CA LEU A 289 -4.46 -2.95 7.63
C LEU A 289 -4.61 -1.65 8.43
N ALA A 290 -4.78 -0.51 7.75
CA ALA A 290 -4.56 0.84 8.28
C ALA A 290 -5.78 1.77 8.28
N GLU A 291 -6.98 1.30 7.87
CA GLU A 291 -8.20 2.08 8.04
C GLU A 291 -8.60 2.17 9.52
N GLU A 292 -9.45 3.14 9.85
CA GLU A 292 -10.04 3.26 11.19
C GLU A 292 -10.71 1.93 11.61
N GLU A 293 -10.45 1.47 12.83
CA GLU A 293 -10.83 0.13 13.30
C GLU A 293 -10.26 -1.03 12.45
N GLY A 294 -9.20 -0.74 11.70
CA GLY A 294 -8.49 -1.70 10.87
C GLY A 294 -7.73 -2.77 11.67
N VAL A 295 -6.96 -3.57 10.97
CA VAL A 295 -6.21 -4.67 11.61
C VAL A 295 -5.18 -4.14 12.61
N LEU A 296 -4.47 -3.04 12.30
CA LEU A 296 -3.47 -2.45 13.21
C LEU A 296 -4.11 -1.98 14.50
N ASP A 297 -5.22 -1.22 14.42
CA ASP A 297 -5.94 -0.73 15.60
C ASP A 297 -6.44 -1.90 16.47
N GLN A 298 -6.98 -2.94 15.87
CA GLN A 298 -7.48 -4.10 16.58
C GLN A 298 -6.37 -4.89 17.26
N LEU A 299 -5.19 -5.00 16.65
CA LEU A 299 -4.03 -5.66 17.26
C LEU A 299 -3.43 -4.83 18.40
N GLU A 300 -3.34 -3.50 18.22
CA GLU A 300 -2.89 -2.58 19.26
C GLU A 300 -3.84 -2.59 20.48
N ALA A 301 -5.15 -2.56 20.25
CA ALA A 301 -6.17 -2.68 21.31
C ALA A 301 -6.07 -4.01 22.08
N GLN A 302 -5.51 -5.05 21.50
CA GLN A 302 -5.21 -6.33 22.13
C GLN A 302 -3.85 -6.34 22.86
N GLY A 303 -3.15 -5.20 22.92
CA GLY A 303 -1.89 -5.05 23.64
C GLY A 303 -0.65 -5.56 22.89
N LEU A 304 -0.73 -5.75 21.58
CA LEU A 304 0.43 -6.12 20.77
C LEU A 304 1.27 -4.87 20.46
N PRO A 305 2.58 -4.85 20.81
CA PRO A 305 3.44 -3.71 20.49
C PRO A 305 3.76 -3.70 18.99
N ILE A 306 3.26 -2.70 18.27
CA ILE A 306 3.45 -2.53 16.83
C ILE A 306 4.45 -1.41 16.59
N SER A 307 5.47 -1.66 15.78
CA SER A 307 6.46 -0.67 15.38
C SER A 307 6.47 -0.52 13.86
N GLY A 308 6.33 0.70 13.36
CA GLY A 308 6.28 0.97 11.93
C GLY A 308 5.94 2.42 11.59
N PRO A 309 5.54 2.69 10.34
CA PRO A 309 4.98 4.00 9.96
C PRO A 309 3.73 4.34 10.77
N ALA A 310 3.45 5.64 10.91
CA ALA A 310 2.13 6.08 11.39
C ALA A 310 1.03 5.60 10.42
N TRP A 311 -0.15 5.31 10.94
CA TRP A 311 -1.32 4.92 10.16
C TRP A 311 -2.57 5.68 10.56
#